data_ae931bc21d4e24133ad43983ca054415
#
_entry.id   ae931bc21d4e24133ad43983ca054415
#
_cell.length_a   1.000
_cell.length_b   1.000
_cell.length_c   1.000
_cell.angle_alpha   90.00
_cell.angle_beta   90.00
_cell.angle_gamma   90.00
#
_symmetry.space_group_name_H-M   'P 1'
#
loop_
_entity.id
_entity.type
_entity.pdbx_description
1 polymer ?
#
loop_
_entity_poly.entity_id
_entity_poly.type
_entity_poly.pdbx_seq_one_letter_code
_entity_poly.pdbx_strand_id
1 'polypeptide(L)' 'MEPNEKKVLTRAELQLIQLIRSLDYGEIRVVIKDCHPIRVEEIRRSIQLPSEK' A
#
# COMPACT_ATOMS: atom_id res chain seq x y z
N MET A 1 11.09 3.50 16.40
CA MET A 1 10.65 4.14 15.98
C MET A 1 9.85 4.90 16.62
N GLU A 2 9.64 5.84 16.53
CA GLU A 2 8.98 6.55 17.15
C GLU A 2 7.88 6.88 16.64
N PRO A 3 6.99 6.75 16.94
CA PRO A 3 5.91 7.00 16.40
C PRO A 3 5.66 8.35 16.40
N ASN A 4 5.05 8.84 15.55
CA ASN A 4 4.79 10.09 15.51
C ASN A 4 3.46 10.20 15.77
N GLU A 5 2.98 10.16 16.84
CA GLU A 5 1.69 10.21 17.12
C GLU A 5 1.04 11.39 16.69
N LYS A 6 1.64 12.44 16.51
CA LYS A 6 1.02 13.62 16.07
C LYS A 6 1.02 13.77 14.64
N LYS A 7 1.49 12.89 13.85
CA LYS A 7 1.56 13.06 12.48
C LYS A 7 0.27 12.88 11.83
N VAL A 8 -0.06 13.67 10.91
CA VAL A 8 -1.27 13.57 10.14
C VAL A 8 -0.93 12.92 8.84
N LEU A 9 -1.75 12.03 8.35
CA LEU A 9 -1.48 11.37 7.10
C LEU A 9 -1.63 12.35 5.95
N THR A 10 -0.74 12.25 4.99
CA THR A 10 -0.84 13.10 3.82
C THR A 10 -1.86 12.49 2.88
N ARG A 11 -2.24 13.25 1.88
CA ARG A 11 -3.20 12.78 0.92
C ARG A 11 -2.66 11.55 0.20
N ALA A 12 -1.38 11.56 -0.12
CA ALA A 12 -0.76 10.42 -0.77
C ALA A 12 -0.82 9.18 0.10
N GLU A 13 -0.60 9.35 1.38
CA GLU A 13 -0.66 8.23 2.30
C GLU A 13 -2.07 7.68 2.42
N LEU A 14 -3.05 8.55 2.44
CA LEU A 14 -4.42 8.10 2.51
C LEU A 14 -4.79 7.32 1.27
N GLN A 15 -4.36 7.80 0.14
CA GLN A 15 -4.66 7.12 -1.10
C GLN A 15 -3.98 5.77 -1.13
N LEU A 16 -2.77 5.67 -0.63
CA LEU A 16 -2.06 4.42 -0.58
C LEU A 16 -2.79 3.42 0.33
N ILE A 17 -3.27 3.88 1.45
CA ILE A 17 -4.01 3.03 2.35
C ILE A 17 -5.25 2.47 1.65
N GLN A 18 -5.93 3.29 0.88
CA GLN A 18 -7.11 2.83 0.18
C GLN A 18 -6.76 1.80 -0.86
N LEU A 19 -5.63 1.96 -1.52
CA LEU A 19 -5.20 0.98 -2.48
C LEU A 19 -4.89 -0.34 -1.79
N ILE A 20 -4.23 -0.28 -0.67
CA ILE A 20 -3.90 -1.47 0.08
C ILE A 20 -5.19 -2.19 0.47
N ARG A 21 -6.17 -1.44 0.92
CA ARG A 21 -7.39 -2.06 1.38
C ARG A 21 -8.25 -2.61 0.26
N SER A 22 -8.00 -2.16 -0.94
CA SER A 22 -8.78 -2.65 -2.05
C SER A 22 -8.16 -3.91 -2.66
N LEU A 23 -6.98 -4.30 -2.21
CA LEU A 23 -6.30 -5.42 -2.78
C LEU A 23 -6.40 -6.58 -1.83
N ASP A 24 -7.17 -7.60 -2.15
CA ASP A 24 -7.31 -8.73 -1.29
C ASP A 24 -6.01 -9.50 -1.17
N TYR A 25 -5.29 -9.63 -2.23
CA TYR A 25 -4.08 -10.41 -2.19
C TYR A 25 -3.22 -9.98 -3.35
N GLY A 26 -2.02 -9.63 -3.10
CA GLY A 26 -1.15 -9.16 -4.16
C GLY A 26 -0.02 -8.35 -3.62
N GLU A 27 0.54 -7.53 -4.47
CA GLU A 27 1.69 -6.73 -4.12
C GLU A 27 1.57 -5.35 -4.69
N ILE A 28 2.09 -4.40 -3.97
CA ILE A 28 2.14 -3.03 -4.45
C ILE A 28 3.56 -2.53 -4.27
N ARG A 29 4.12 -1.97 -5.33
CA ARG A 29 5.44 -1.41 -5.25
C ARG A 29 5.31 0.11 -5.17
N VAL A 30 5.86 0.69 -4.14
CA VAL A 30 5.72 2.11 -3.90
C VAL A 30 7.10 2.77 -3.89
N VAL A 31 7.21 3.91 -4.50
CA VAL A 31 8.43 4.67 -4.47
C VAL A 31 8.30 5.69 -3.35
N ILE A 32 9.28 5.71 -2.47
CA ILE A 32 9.26 6.59 -1.33
C ILE A 32 10.40 7.58 -1.42
N LYS A 33 10.13 8.80 -1.06
CA LYS A 33 11.15 9.81 -1.02
C LYS A 33 10.88 10.69 0.17
N ASP A 34 11.90 10.99 0.95
CA ASP A 34 11.79 11.84 2.12
C ASP A 34 10.71 11.33 3.06
N CYS A 35 10.67 10.04 3.28
CA CYS A 35 9.74 9.41 4.19
C CYS A 35 8.30 9.49 3.75
N HIS A 36 8.05 9.83 2.49
CA HIS A 36 6.69 9.91 2.01
C HIS A 36 6.52 9.13 0.72
N PRO A 37 5.40 8.50 0.52
CA PRO A 37 5.15 7.81 -0.73
C PRO A 37 4.91 8.85 -1.81
N ILE A 38 5.57 8.70 -2.94
CA ILE A 38 5.37 9.65 -4.00
C ILE A 38 4.65 9.03 -5.18
N ARG A 39 4.69 7.74 -5.35
CA ARG A 39 3.90 7.14 -6.41
C ARG A 39 3.89 5.63 -6.29
N VAL A 40 2.93 5.03 -6.90
CA VAL A 40 2.84 3.59 -6.97
C VAL A 40 3.38 3.19 -8.33
N GLU A 41 4.42 2.38 -8.33
CA GLU A 41 5.03 1.96 -9.55
C GLU A 41 4.34 0.77 -10.15
N GLU A 42 3.86 -0.12 -9.37
CA GLU A 42 3.28 -1.32 -9.89
C GLU A 42 2.31 -1.92 -8.93
N ILE A 43 1.22 -2.44 -9.41
CA ILE A 43 0.26 -3.15 -8.61
C ILE A 43 0.10 -4.52 -9.24
N ARG A 44 0.29 -5.58 -8.44
CA ARG A 44 0.11 -6.89 -8.92
C ARG A 44 -0.96 -7.54 -8.13
N ARG A 45 -2.04 -7.90 -8.75
CA ARG A 45 -3.13 -8.53 -8.07
C ARG A 45 -3.01 -10.02 -8.23
N SER A 46 -3.03 -10.76 -7.16
CA SER A 46 -2.97 -12.19 -7.23
C SER A 46 -4.32 -12.76 -6.89
N ILE A 47 -4.74 -13.75 -7.59
CA ILE A 47 -6.01 -14.37 -7.32
C ILE A 47 -5.73 -15.76 -6.87
N GLN A 48 -6.15 -16.11 -5.67
CA GLN A 48 -5.88 -17.41 -5.16
C GLN A 48 -6.96 -18.33 -5.59
N LEU A 49 -6.61 -19.40 -6.22
CA LEU A 49 -7.61 -20.34 -6.66
C LEU A 49 -7.80 -21.42 -5.61
N PRO A 50 -8.93 -22.05 -5.58
CA PRO A 50 -9.17 -23.08 -4.59
C PRO A 50 -8.30 -24.26 -4.85
N SER A 51 -7.87 -24.90 -3.79
CA SER A 51 -7.04 -25.98 -3.95
C SER A 51 -7.91 -27.16 -4.03
N GLU A 52 -7.97 -27.79 -5.10
CA GLU A 52 -8.76 -28.85 -5.23
C GLU A 52 -8.05 -30.01 -5.10
N LYS A 53 -8.21 -30.89 -4.66
CA LYS A 53 -7.46 -31.96 -4.55
C LYS A 53 -7.93 -32.88 -4.66
#